data_a25d5dbc8df7f6c6bd7b229f898f7ee1
#
_entry.id   a25d5dbc8df7f6c6bd7b229f898f7ee1
#
_cell.length_a   1.000
_cell.length_b   1.000
_cell.length_c   1.000
_cell.angle_alpha   90.00
_cell.angle_beta   90.00
_cell.angle_gamma   90.00
#
_symmetry.space_group_name_H-M   'P 1'
#
loop_
_entity.id
_entity.type
_entity.pdbx_description
1 polymer ?
#
loop_
_entity_poly.entity_id
_entity_poly.type
_entity_poly.pdbx_seq_one_letter_code
_entity_poly.pdbx_strand_id
1 'polypeptide(L)'
;MHILADKVFIVAGGGSGIGEATAVRLTRHGARVVVGDLRDGPAHEVAARIVASGGEATPQVFDIVEEASVRALVSRAVDRYGGLDGIHINAADLDAVMHDSDAVDVPLAIYDRTLEVNLRGHLLCTRHAVPALLARGGGAIVYTSSGAAFMGEASRVAYAMAKSGLHALLRHVASRWGKQGIRANAVAPGLVMTDAVRRAMSEEACAQVLAITRSPRLGKPEDIAAAVAFLLSDDAIWINGQVLSVDGGVTLR
;
A
#
# COMPACT_ATOMS: atom_id res chain seq x y z
N MET A 1 -14.34 16.42 -10.07
CA MET A 1 -14.90 16.47 -8.71
C MET A 1 -13.77 16.18 -7.73
N HIS A 2 -13.44 17.11 -6.83
CA HIS A 2 -12.32 16.98 -5.89
C HIS A 2 -12.81 16.33 -4.58
N ILE A 3 -13.05 15.01 -4.62
CA ILE A 3 -13.59 14.25 -3.48
C ILE A 3 -12.62 14.12 -2.28
N LEU A 4 -11.34 14.55 -2.45
CA LEU A 4 -10.31 14.51 -1.41
C LEU A 4 -9.72 15.91 -1.16
N ALA A 5 -10.46 16.97 -1.54
CA ALA A 5 -9.99 18.35 -1.38
C ALA A 5 -9.53 18.61 0.07
N ASP A 6 -8.35 19.23 0.19
CA ASP A 6 -7.72 19.62 1.45
C ASP A 6 -7.34 18.48 2.41
N LYS A 7 -7.60 17.22 2.05
CA LYS A 7 -7.19 16.05 2.82
C LYS A 7 -5.68 15.78 2.66
N VAL A 8 -5.07 15.31 3.71
CA VAL A 8 -3.63 15.01 3.78
C VAL A 8 -3.42 13.51 3.85
N PHE A 9 -2.67 12.96 2.90
CA PHE A 9 -2.37 11.53 2.84
C PHE A 9 -0.86 11.26 2.79
N ILE A 10 -0.48 10.12 3.34
CA ILE A 10 0.85 9.53 3.15
C ILE A 10 0.70 8.35 2.19
N VAL A 11 1.61 8.23 1.22
CA VAL A 11 1.82 7.01 0.44
C VAL A 11 3.18 6.45 0.79
N ALA A 12 3.21 5.44 1.65
CA ALA A 12 4.41 4.74 2.09
C ALA A 12 4.80 3.66 1.05
N GLY A 13 5.88 3.88 0.32
CA GLY A 13 6.25 3.16 -0.90
C GLY A 13 5.63 3.82 -2.13
N GLY A 14 5.76 5.16 -2.22
CA GLY A 14 5.12 5.99 -3.25
C GLY A 14 5.99 6.33 -4.46
N GLY A 15 7.25 5.89 -4.49
CA GLY A 15 8.22 6.26 -5.52
C GLY A 15 8.09 5.46 -6.84
N SER A 16 7.22 4.45 -6.91
CA SER A 16 7.03 3.68 -8.14
C SER A 16 5.71 2.88 -8.14
N GLY A 17 5.30 2.40 -9.31
CA GLY A 17 4.25 1.41 -9.50
C GLY A 17 2.91 1.79 -8.87
N ILE A 18 2.35 0.90 -8.03
CA ILE A 18 1.06 1.11 -7.37
C ILE A 18 1.08 2.37 -6.48
N GLY A 19 2.17 2.57 -5.72
CA GLY A 19 2.28 3.72 -4.83
C GLY A 19 2.35 5.04 -5.58
N GLU A 20 3.14 5.13 -6.63
CA GLU A 20 3.19 6.28 -7.53
C GLU A 20 1.82 6.60 -8.13
N ALA A 21 1.15 5.59 -8.71
CA ALA A 21 -0.18 5.76 -9.29
C ALA A 21 -1.19 6.24 -8.23
N THR A 22 -1.06 5.74 -6.99
CA THR A 22 -1.89 6.19 -5.86
C THR A 22 -1.63 7.65 -5.53
N ALA A 23 -0.36 8.07 -5.38
CA ALA A 23 -0.01 9.45 -5.06
C ALA A 23 -0.54 10.42 -6.14
N VAL A 24 -0.34 10.09 -7.42
CA VAL A 24 -0.87 10.85 -8.55
C VAL A 24 -2.39 10.91 -8.53
N ARG A 25 -3.06 9.80 -8.23
CA ARG A 25 -4.52 9.77 -8.19
C ARG A 25 -5.10 10.61 -7.05
N LEU A 26 -4.55 10.49 -5.85
CA LEU A 26 -4.99 11.27 -4.69
C LEU A 26 -4.88 12.78 -4.95
N THR A 27 -3.76 13.22 -5.50
CA THR A 27 -3.55 14.65 -5.81
C THR A 27 -4.46 15.16 -6.94
N ARG A 28 -4.79 14.34 -7.94
CA ARG A 28 -5.82 14.68 -8.95
C ARG A 28 -7.20 14.86 -8.34
N HIS A 29 -7.48 14.28 -7.19
CA HIS A 29 -8.70 14.48 -6.42
C HIS A 29 -8.59 15.62 -5.39
N GLY A 30 -7.54 16.43 -5.44
CA GLY A 30 -7.35 17.62 -4.62
C GLY A 30 -6.65 17.39 -3.28
N ALA A 31 -6.10 16.18 -3.05
CA ALA A 31 -5.37 15.87 -1.83
C ALA A 31 -3.95 16.44 -1.83
N ARG A 32 -3.41 16.65 -0.62
CA ARG A 32 -1.99 16.90 -0.35
C ARG A 32 -1.33 15.59 0.04
N VAL A 33 -0.19 15.25 -0.58
CA VAL A 33 0.41 13.92 -0.42
C VAL A 33 1.87 14.01 0.02
N VAL A 34 2.21 13.23 1.06
CA VAL A 34 3.60 12.89 1.36
C VAL A 34 3.95 11.60 0.63
N VAL A 35 4.90 11.69 -0.30
CA VAL A 35 5.41 10.55 -1.07
C VAL A 35 6.62 9.98 -0.32
N GLY A 36 6.40 8.90 0.43
CA GLY A 36 7.47 8.19 1.15
C GLY A 36 8.05 7.05 0.31
N ASP A 37 9.37 6.97 0.18
CA ASP A 37 10.05 5.83 -0.46
C ASP A 37 11.44 5.64 0.18
N LEU A 38 11.96 4.41 0.12
CA LEU A 38 13.32 4.11 0.56
C LEU A 38 14.36 4.83 -0.27
N ARG A 39 14.09 5.02 -1.55
CA ARG A 39 14.98 5.64 -2.52
C ARG A 39 14.63 7.11 -2.70
N ASP A 40 15.62 7.96 -2.48
CA ASP A 40 15.48 9.42 -2.55
C ASP A 40 15.00 9.90 -3.94
N GLY A 41 15.69 9.50 -5.00
CA GLY A 41 15.37 9.90 -6.38
C GLY A 41 13.91 9.65 -6.77
N PRO A 42 13.41 8.42 -6.70
CA PRO A 42 12.02 8.10 -7.03
C PRO A 42 10.97 8.89 -6.23
N ALA A 43 11.17 9.10 -4.93
CA ALA A 43 10.26 9.92 -4.13
C ALA A 43 10.20 11.36 -4.63
N HIS A 44 11.38 11.96 -4.92
CA HIS A 44 11.48 13.32 -5.44
C HIS A 44 10.91 13.46 -6.85
N GLU A 45 11.18 12.51 -7.74
CA GLU A 45 10.67 12.53 -9.12
C GLU A 45 9.14 12.47 -9.16
N VAL A 46 8.53 11.59 -8.34
CA VAL A 46 7.06 11.51 -8.26
C VAL A 46 6.47 12.79 -7.71
N ALA A 47 7.02 13.31 -6.60
CA ALA A 47 6.55 14.56 -6.01
C ALA A 47 6.69 15.74 -6.99
N ALA A 48 7.82 15.87 -7.68
CA ALA A 48 8.06 16.92 -8.67
C ALA A 48 7.07 16.86 -9.84
N ARG A 49 6.78 15.65 -10.38
CA ARG A 49 5.78 15.48 -11.45
C ARG A 49 4.37 15.87 -11.00
N ILE A 50 4.01 15.53 -9.77
CA ILE A 50 2.72 15.93 -9.19
C ILE A 50 2.63 17.46 -9.11
N VAL A 51 3.65 18.11 -8.58
CA VAL A 51 3.71 19.59 -8.47
C VAL A 51 3.67 20.25 -9.85
N ALA A 52 4.43 19.75 -10.82
CA ALA A 52 4.43 20.25 -12.19
C ALA A 52 3.05 20.12 -12.87
N SER A 53 2.22 19.16 -12.41
CA SER A 53 0.83 18.97 -12.91
C SER A 53 -0.20 19.77 -12.10
N GLY A 54 0.22 20.67 -11.20
CA GLY A 54 -0.66 21.52 -10.39
C GLY A 54 -1.19 20.88 -9.12
N GLY A 55 -0.69 19.69 -8.72
CA GLY A 55 -1.03 19.05 -7.45
C GLY A 55 -0.10 19.46 -6.32
N GLU A 56 -0.40 19.02 -5.10
CA GLU A 56 0.44 19.24 -3.93
C GLU A 56 1.06 17.93 -3.43
N ALA A 57 2.39 17.83 -3.50
CA ALA A 57 3.14 16.69 -2.96
C ALA A 57 4.47 17.13 -2.35
N THR A 58 4.94 16.37 -1.36
CA THR A 58 6.27 16.52 -0.78
C THR A 58 6.93 15.15 -0.64
N PRO A 59 8.22 14.99 -1.00
CA PRO A 59 8.92 13.74 -0.83
C PRO A 59 9.40 13.58 0.61
N GLN A 60 9.57 12.32 1.03
CA GLN A 60 10.21 11.93 2.28
C GLN A 60 10.94 10.61 2.08
N VAL A 61 12.25 10.61 2.24
CA VAL A 61 13.01 9.36 2.32
C VAL A 61 12.65 8.65 3.60
N PHE A 62 12.26 7.38 3.52
CA PHE A 62 11.96 6.59 4.70
C PHE A 62 12.24 5.10 4.47
N ASP A 63 12.77 4.47 5.50
CA ASP A 63 12.86 3.01 5.57
C ASP A 63 11.76 2.48 6.49
N ILE A 64 10.93 1.58 5.97
CA ILE A 64 9.77 1.04 6.69
C ILE A 64 10.18 0.16 7.88
N VAL A 65 11.41 -0.37 7.90
CA VAL A 65 11.91 -1.20 9.00
C VAL A 65 12.51 -0.40 10.14
N GLU A 66 12.85 0.89 9.88
CA GLU A 66 13.44 1.80 10.86
C GLU A 66 12.37 2.66 11.52
N GLU A 67 12.05 2.39 12.79
CA GLU A 67 10.96 3.07 13.50
C GLU A 67 11.12 4.60 13.52
N ALA A 68 12.35 5.09 13.69
CA ALA A 68 12.63 6.54 13.67
C ALA A 68 12.32 7.16 12.29
N SER A 69 12.60 6.43 11.21
CA SER A 69 12.31 6.84 9.85
C SER A 69 10.79 6.87 9.56
N VAL A 70 10.07 5.86 10.04
CA VAL A 70 8.60 5.82 9.94
C VAL A 70 7.96 6.98 10.72
N ARG A 71 8.47 7.28 11.93
CA ARG A 71 8.01 8.43 12.70
C ARG A 71 8.25 9.75 11.95
N ALA A 72 9.42 9.91 11.33
CA ALA A 72 9.74 11.11 10.53
C ALA A 72 8.79 11.26 9.32
N LEU A 73 8.41 10.16 8.67
CA LEU A 73 7.43 10.17 7.58
C LEU A 73 6.07 10.73 8.04
N VAL A 74 5.58 10.29 9.19
CA VAL A 74 4.29 10.78 9.74
C VAL A 74 4.43 12.24 10.20
N SER A 75 5.52 12.59 10.89
CA SER A 75 5.79 13.97 11.30
C SER A 75 5.83 14.91 10.09
N ARG A 76 6.39 14.48 8.95
CA ARG A 76 6.42 15.28 7.72
C ARG A 76 5.03 15.72 7.25
N ALA A 77 4.02 14.86 7.37
CA ALA A 77 2.63 15.21 7.01
C ALA A 77 2.06 16.25 7.98
N VAL A 78 2.28 16.05 9.27
CA VAL A 78 1.80 16.96 10.32
C VAL A 78 2.47 18.33 10.20
N ASP A 79 3.79 18.38 10.08
CA ASP A 79 4.57 19.64 10.04
C ASP A 79 4.31 20.42 8.76
N ARG A 80 4.18 19.73 7.62
CA ARG A 80 4.02 20.38 6.31
C ARG A 80 2.60 20.79 6.01
N TYR A 81 1.61 19.98 6.44
CA TYR A 81 0.21 20.12 6.02
C TYR A 81 -0.78 20.22 7.19
N GLY A 82 -0.31 20.20 8.43
CA GLY A 82 -1.13 20.43 9.62
C GLY A 82 -1.88 19.20 10.14
N GLY A 83 -1.61 18.00 9.64
CA GLY A 83 -2.26 16.78 10.12
C GLY A 83 -2.20 15.63 9.12
N LEU A 84 -2.90 14.53 9.46
CA LEU A 84 -2.99 13.34 8.64
C LEU A 84 -4.44 12.85 8.59
N ASP A 85 -5.01 12.73 7.38
CA ASP A 85 -6.36 12.22 7.14
C ASP A 85 -6.34 10.73 6.71
N GLY A 86 -5.21 10.24 6.20
CA GLY A 86 -5.06 8.82 5.90
C GLY A 86 -3.69 8.43 5.37
N ILE A 87 -3.48 7.11 5.33
CA ILE A 87 -2.21 6.53 4.85
C ILE A 87 -2.47 5.29 4.00
N HIS A 88 -1.79 5.20 2.86
CA HIS A 88 -1.65 3.99 2.07
C HIS A 88 -0.28 3.36 2.36
N ILE A 89 -0.28 2.18 3.02
CA ILE A 89 0.93 1.45 3.34
C ILE A 89 1.15 0.38 2.28
N ASN A 90 2.03 0.72 1.32
CA ASN A 90 2.26 -0.04 0.08
C ASN A 90 3.67 -0.62 -0.02
N ALA A 91 4.63 -0.12 0.75
CA ALA A 91 6.03 -0.57 0.67
C ALA A 91 6.14 -2.10 0.82
N ALA A 92 6.96 -2.71 -0.02
CA ALA A 92 7.25 -4.13 -0.03
C ALA A 92 8.68 -4.36 -0.54
N ASP A 93 9.31 -5.42 -0.07
CA ASP A 93 10.60 -5.89 -0.58
C ASP A 93 10.34 -6.96 -1.65
N LEU A 94 10.37 -6.55 -2.92
CA LEU A 94 10.13 -7.45 -4.04
C LEU A 94 11.34 -8.37 -4.30
N ASP A 95 12.55 -7.98 -3.92
CA ASP A 95 13.72 -8.82 -4.05
C ASP A 95 13.62 -10.02 -3.09
N ALA A 96 13.30 -9.80 -1.82
CA ALA A 96 13.03 -10.88 -0.89
C ALA A 96 11.91 -11.83 -1.37
N VAL A 97 10.84 -11.29 -1.98
CA VAL A 97 9.75 -12.10 -2.56
C VAL A 97 10.22 -13.00 -3.71
N MET A 98 11.17 -12.54 -4.52
CA MET A 98 11.72 -13.32 -5.63
C MET A 98 12.63 -14.46 -5.16
N HIS A 99 13.19 -14.38 -3.94
CA HIS A 99 14.04 -15.40 -3.33
C HIS A 99 13.30 -16.24 -2.27
N ASP A 100 12.00 -16.00 -2.08
CA ASP A 100 11.13 -16.81 -1.21
C ASP A 100 10.84 -18.18 -1.84
N SER A 101 10.61 -19.20 -1.01
CA SER A 101 10.41 -20.57 -1.46
C SER A 101 9.30 -21.25 -0.64
N ASP A 102 9.28 -22.58 -0.63
CA ASP A 102 8.35 -23.36 0.18
C ASP A 102 8.79 -23.43 1.67
N ALA A 103 7.98 -24.08 2.48
CA ALA A 103 8.18 -24.13 3.93
C ALA A 103 9.41 -24.96 4.39
N VAL A 104 9.99 -25.76 3.50
CA VAL A 104 11.19 -26.58 3.79
C VAL A 104 12.46 -25.85 3.37
N ASP A 105 12.42 -25.22 2.19
CA ASP A 105 13.62 -24.71 1.53
C ASP A 105 13.76 -23.18 1.62
N VAL A 106 12.80 -22.44 2.20
CA VAL A 106 12.93 -20.99 2.35
C VAL A 106 14.14 -20.63 3.23
N PRO A 107 15.10 -19.83 2.74
CA PRO A 107 16.19 -19.36 3.58
C PRO A 107 15.64 -18.50 4.72
N LEU A 108 16.00 -18.79 5.98
CA LEU A 108 15.49 -18.05 7.13
C LEU A 108 15.78 -16.54 7.05
N ALA A 109 16.89 -16.13 6.46
CA ALA A 109 17.21 -14.72 6.24
C ALA A 109 16.20 -14.04 5.28
N ILE A 110 15.71 -14.75 4.26
CA ILE A 110 14.65 -14.27 3.34
C ILE A 110 13.31 -14.22 4.08
N TYR A 111 13.00 -15.26 4.86
CA TYR A 111 11.79 -15.28 5.70
C TYR A 111 11.78 -14.08 6.66
N ASP A 112 12.83 -13.88 7.44
CA ASP A 112 12.94 -12.81 8.43
C ASP A 112 12.83 -11.43 7.74
N ARG A 113 13.54 -11.21 6.63
CA ARG A 113 13.48 -9.97 5.86
C ARG A 113 12.09 -9.72 5.30
N THR A 114 11.44 -10.75 4.78
CA THR A 114 10.08 -10.65 4.23
C THR A 114 9.08 -10.25 5.31
N LEU A 115 9.13 -10.85 6.49
CA LEU A 115 8.25 -10.47 7.61
C LEU A 115 8.61 -9.08 8.16
N GLU A 116 9.88 -8.74 8.24
CA GLU A 116 10.32 -7.43 8.71
C GLU A 116 9.74 -6.30 7.87
N VAL A 117 9.85 -6.38 6.56
CA VAL A 117 9.34 -5.33 5.66
C VAL A 117 7.82 -5.42 5.50
N ASN A 118 7.31 -6.61 5.13
CA ASN A 118 5.92 -6.75 4.66
C ASN A 118 4.89 -6.92 5.80
N LEU A 119 5.34 -7.10 7.05
CA LEU A 119 4.44 -7.21 8.21
C LEU A 119 4.84 -6.26 9.34
N ARG A 120 6.05 -6.40 9.92
CA ARG A 120 6.51 -5.53 11.02
C ARG A 120 6.54 -4.06 10.60
N GLY A 121 7.05 -3.74 9.42
CA GLY A 121 7.09 -2.37 8.90
C GLY A 121 5.70 -1.76 8.75
N HIS A 122 4.71 -2.54 8.32
CA HIS A 122 3.31 -2.09 8.26
C HIS A 122 2.74 -1.83 9.66
N LEU A 123 3.11 -2.64 10.66
CA LEU A 123 2.76 -2.37 12.06
C LEU A 123 3.40 -1.07 12.54
N LEU A 124 4.66 -0.79 12.22
CA LEU A 124 5.34 0.47 12.58
C LEU A 124 4.63 1.68 11.95
N CYS A 125 4.27 1.61 10.66
CA CYS A 125 3.49 2.67 10.01
C CYS A 125 2.14 2.89 10.73
N THR A 126 1.45 1.81 11.07
CA THR A 126 0.17 1.87 11.80
C THR A 126 0.35 2.52 13.18
N ARG A 127 1.39 2.10 13.93
CA ARG A 127 1.72 2.61 15.27
C ARG A 127 1.89 4.12 15.30
N HIS A 128 2.52 4.69 14.29
CA HIS A 128 2.76 6.14 14.21
C HIS A 128 1.62 6.90 13.52
N ALA A 129 0.90 6.29 12.56
CA ALA A 129 -0.22 6.93 11.89
C ALA A 129 -1.45 7.08 12.79
N VAL A 130 -1.80 6.06 13.60
CA VAL A 130 -3.00 6.07 14.44
C VAL A 130 -3.09 7.29 15.36
N PRO A 131 -2.05 7.69 16.13
CA PRO A 131 -2.11 8.90 16.95
C PRO A 131 -2.34 10.18 16.12
N ALA A 132 -1.72 10.31 14.95
CA ALA A 132 -1.89 11.46 14.08
C ALA A 132 -3.31 11.54 13.49
N LEU A 133 -3.88 10.38 13.10
CA LEU A 133 -5.28 10.28 12.65
C LEU A 133 -6.26 10.65 13.75
N LEU A 134 -6.04 10.15 14.97
CA LEU A 134 -6.88 10.48 16.14
C LEU A 134 -6.83 11.98 16.46
N ALA A 135 -5.67 12.61 16.40
CA ALA A 135 -5.51 14.05 16.58
C ALA A 135 -6.28 14.86 15.52
N ARG A 136 -6.55 14.27 14.34
CA ARG A 136 -7.34 14.87 13.26
C ARG A 136 -8.84 14.58 13.39
N GLY A 137 -9.24 13.74 14.35
CA GLY A 137 -10.64 13.35 14.57
C GLY A 137 -11.03 12.05 13.86
N GLY A 138 -10.10 11.28 13.39
CA GLY A 138 -10.28 10.03 12.66
C GLY A 138 -9.54 10.03 11.33
N GLY A 139 -9.82 9.03 10.46
CA GLY A 139 -9.20 8.91 9.15
C GLY A 139 -9.17 7.49 8.61
N ALA A 140 -8.35 7.23 7.59
CA ALA A 140 -8.34 5.93 6.94
C ALA A 140 -6.93 5.37 6.75
N ILE A 141 -6.77 4.07 7.00
CA ILE A 141 -5.58 3.31 6.69
C ILE A 141 -5.92 2.27 5.60
N VAL A 142 -5.16 2.25 4.52
CA VAL A 142 -5.27 1.23 3.48
C VAL A 142 -3.95 0.49 3.37
N TYR A 143 -4.00 -0.83 3.49
CA TYR A 143 -2.85 -1.72 3.33
C TYR A 143 -2.85 -2.34 1.94
N THR A 144 -1.67 -2.50 1.36
CA THR A 144 -1.50 -3.36 0.18
C THR A 144 -1.24 -4.79 0.65
N SER A 145 -2.29 -5.63 0.57
CA SER A 145 -2.22 -7.08 0.73
C SER A 145 -1.82 -7.74 -0.60
N SER A 146 -2.26 -8.95 -0.84
CA SER A 146 -2.03 -9.71 -2.08
C SER A 146 -3.06 -10.83 -2.21
N GLY A 147 -3.31 -11.30 -3.43
CA GLY A 147 -4.01 -12.57 -3.68
C GLY A 147 -3.34 -13.75 -2.97
N ALA A 148 -2.02 -13.72 -2.77
CA ALA A 148 -1.25 -14.72 -2.02
C ALA A 148 -1.77 -14.95 -0.58
N ALA A 149 -2.40 -13.97 0.03
CA ALA A 149 -3.01 -14.10 1.36
C ALA A 149 -4.27 -14.96 1.40
N PHE A 150 -4.79 -15.36 0.25
CA PHE A 150 -6.04 -16.12 0.11
C PHE A 150 -5.88 -17.43 -0.64
N MET A 151 -4.89 -17.46 -1.54
CA MET A 151 -4.60 -18.66 -2.34
C MET A 151 -3.61 -19.54 -1.60
N GLY A 152 -3.66 -20.85 -1.83
CA GLY A 152 -2.58 -21.77 -1.45
C GLY A 152 -1.38 -21.53 -2.37
N GLU A 153 -0.38 -20.83 -1.88
CA GLU A 153 0.88 -20.63 -2.60
C GLU A 153 1.78 -21.85 -2.42
N ALA A 154 2.21 -22.45 -3.53
CA ALA A 154 3.17 -23.57 -3.48
C ALA A 154 4.61 -23.08 -3.20
N SER A 155 4.89 -21.83 -3.45
CA SER A 155 6.11 -21.10 -3.13
C SER A 155 5.75 -19.79 -2.42
N ARG A 156 6.74 -19.03 -1.99
CA ARG A 156 6.56 -17.70 -1.36
C ARG A 156 5.80 -17.75 -0.03
N VAL A 157 6.16 -18.75 0.81
CA VAL A 157 5.52 -18.97 2.11
C VAL A 157 5.62 -17.77 3.04
N ALA A 158 6.80 -17.13 3.11
CA ALA A 158 7.02 -15.95 3.97
C ALA A 158 6.16 -14.77 3.53
N TYR A 159 6.06 -14.54 2.22
CA TYR A 159 5.23 -13.48 1.67
C TYR A 159 3.74 -13.71 1.92
N ALA A 160 3.25 -14.93 1.69
CA ALA A 160 1.87 -15.30 1.95
C ALA A 160 1.52 -15.14 3.45
N MET A 161 2.41 -15.57 4.36
CA MET A 161 2.26 -15.38 5.81
C MET A 161 2.23 -13.89 6.18
N ALA A 162 3.16 -13.08 5.65
CA ALA A 162 3.19 -11.64 5.91
C ALA A 162 1.89 -10.95 5.46
N LYS A 163 1.44 -11.21 4.22
CA LYS A 163 0.23 -10.59 3.69
C LYS A 163 -1.06 -11.08 4.36
N SER A 164 -1.09 -12.33 4.83
CA SER A 164 -2.18 -12.84 5.69
C SER A 164 -2.17 -12.18 7.07
N GLY A 165 -0.99 -11.94 7.65
CA GLY A 165 -0.83 -11.21 8.91
C GLY A 165 -1.39 -9.80 8.87
N LEU A 166 -1.32 -9.11 7.73
CA LEU A 166 -1.95 -7.79 7.55
C LEU A 166 -3.47 -7.82 7.72
N HIS A 167 -4.11 -8.93 7.37
CA HIS A 167 -5.57 -9.08 7.59
C HIS A 167 -5.93 -9.12 9.07
N ALA A 168 -5.06 -9.67 9.92
CA ALA A 168 -5.23 -9.61 11.36
C ALA A 168 -5.00 -8.18 11.88
N LEU A 169 -3.96 -7.50 11.40
CA LEU A 169 -3.63 -6.12 11.79
C LEU A 169 -4.77 -5.17 11.44
N LEU A 170 -5.29 -5.18 10.20
CA LEU A 170 -6.37 -4.29 9.80
C LEU A 170 -7.65 -4.52 10.63
N ARG A 171 -8.02 -5.78 10.91
CA ARG A 171 -9.17 -6.10 11.75
C ARG A 171 -8.98 -5.61 13.19
N HIS A 172 -7.76 -5.72 13.74
CA HIS A 172 -7.43 -5.16 15.04
C HIS A 172 -7.62 -3.64 15.05
N VAL A 173 -7.09 -2.92 14.05
CA VAL A 173 -7.22 -1.45 13.96
C VAL A 173 -8.69 -1.05 13.85
N ALA A 174 -9.44 -1.68 12.96
CA ALA A 174 -10.87 -1.43 12.76
C ALA A 174 -11.68 -1.65 14.06
N SER A 175 -11.39 -2.73 14.79
CA SER A 175 -12.07 -3.07 16.05
C SER A 175 -11.69 -2.10 17.18
N ARG A 176 -10.40 -1.73 17.27
CA ARG A 176 -9.90 -0.93 18.40
C ARG A 176 -10.24 0.55 18.30
N TRP A 177 -10.17 1.13 17.09
CA TRP A 177 -10.32 2.57 16.88
C TRP A 177 -11.47 2.95 15.96
N GLY A 178 -12.28 2.00 15.51
CA GLY A 178 -13.42 2.28 14.62
C GLY A 178 -14.42 3.27 15.22
N LYS A 179 -14.75 3.14 16.52
CA LYS A 179 -15.62 4.10 17.22
C LYS A 179 -14.99 5.47 17.43
N GLN A 180 -13.69 5.61 17.20
CA GLN A 180 -12.96 6.87 17.25
C GLN A 180 -12.72 7.44 15.83
N GLY A 181 -13.46 6.93 14.84
CA GLY A 181 -13.42 7.43 13.47
C GLY A 181 -12.29 6.88 12.58
N ILE A 182 -11.52 5.88 13.03
CA ILE A 182 -10.49 5.28 12.17
C ILE A 182 -11.05 4.08 11.42
N ARG A 183 -10.92 4.09 10.10
CA ARG A 183 -11.19 2.96 9.22
C ARG A 183 -9.87 2.31 8.78
N ALA A 184 -9.85 1.00 8.75
CA ALA A 184 -8.70 0.23 8.29
C ALA A 184 -9.17 -0.86 7.31
N ASN A 185 -8.69 -0.79 6.08
CA ASN A 185 -9.04 -1.74 5.03
C ASN A 185 -7.76 -2.15 4.27
N ALA A 186 -7.87 -3.15 3.42
CA ALA A 186 -6.80 -3.53 2.52
C ALA A 186 -7.31 -3.68 1.08
N VAL A 187 -6.44 -3.43 0.12
CA VAL A 187 -6.58 -3.93 -1.25
C VAL A 187 -5.73 -5.20 -1.39
N ALA A 188 -6.23 -6.20 -2.09
CA ALA A 188 -5.48 -7.40 -2.44
C ALA A 188 -5.33 -7.45 -3.97
N PRO A 189 -4.23 -6.94 -4.53
CA PRO A 189 -3.98 -6.98 -5.95
C PRO A 189 -3.76 -8.41 -6.47
N GLY A 190 -4.18 -8.65 -7.71
CA GLY A 190 -3.65 -9.72 -8.55
C GLY A 190 -2.31 -9.32 -9.18
N LEU A 191 -2.01 -9.88 -10.35
CA LEU A 191 -0.81 -9.46 -11.10
C LEU A 191 -1.04 -8.08 -11.72
N VAL A 192 -0.24 -7.11 -11.24
CA VAL A 192 -0.26 -5.71 -11.68
C VAL A 192 0.99 -5.42 -12.48
N MET A 193 0.84 -4.99 -13.74
CA MET A 193 1.91 -4.73 -14.68
C MET A 193 2.63 -3.42 -14.36
N THR A 194 3.40 -3.41 -13.27
CA THR A 194 4.37 -2.36 -12.96
C THR A 194 5.63 -2.52 -13.79
N ASP A 195 6.47 -1.50 -13.86
CA ASP A 195 7.77 -1.60 -14.57
C ASP A 195 8.68 -2.67 -13.97
N ALA A 196 8.62 -2.88 -12.66
CA ALA A 196 9.37 -3.97 -12.01
C ALA A 196 8.88 -5.35 -12.48
N VAL A 197 7.57 -5.57 -12.53
CA VAL A 197 6.97 -6.82 -13.04
C VAL A 197 7.29 -7.02 -14.52
N ARG A 198 7.20 -5.98 -15.36
CA ARG A 198 7.55 -6.06 -16.78
C ARG A 198 9.00 -6.47 -17.03
N ARG A 199 9.92 -6.08 -16.14
CA ARG A 199 11.34 -6.49 -16.24
C ARG A 199 11.60 -7.90 -15.71
N ALA A 200 10.79 -8.38 -14.76
CA ALA A 200 11.04 -9.63 -14.04
C ALA A 200 10.29 -10.84 -14.62
N MET A 201 9.17 -10.63 -15.30
CA MET A 201 8.31 -11.73 -15.77
C MET A 201 8.37 -11.89 -17.29
N SER A 202 8.40 -13.16 -17.73
CA SER A 202 8.29 -13.48 -19.16
C SER A 202 6.87 -13.29 -19.69
N GLU A 203 6.71 -13.19 -21.00
CA GLU A 203 5.40 -13.10 -21.66
C GLU A 203 4.56 -14.36 -21.38
N GLU A 204 5.19 -15.55 -21.36
CA GLU A 204 4.54 -16.82 -21.06
C GLU A 204 3.99 -16.85 -19.64
N ALA A 205 4.76 -16.38 -18.65
CA ALA A 205 4.30 -16.28 -17.27
C ALA A 205 3.13 -15.31 -17.13
N CYS A 206 3.18 -14.18 -17.82
CA CYS A 206 2.07 -13.22 -17.88
C CYS A 206 0.82 -13.83 -18.53
N ALA A 207 0.98 -14.59 -19.62
CA ALA A 207 -0.12 -15.27 -20.31
C ALA A 207 -0.77 -16.35 -19.41
N GLN A 208 0.02 -17.10 -18.65
CA GLN A 208 -0.50 -18.09 -17.68
C GLN A 208 -1.38 -17.42 -16.60
N VAL A 209 -0.96 -16.28 -16.04
CA VAL A 209 -1.76 -15.54 -15.07
C VAL A 209 -3.01 -14.95 -15.73
N LEU A 210 -2.89 -14.41 -16.95
CA LEU A 210 -4.04 -13.91 -17.69
C LEU A 210 -5.09 -15.00 -17.95
N ALA A 211 -4.66 -16.23 -18.23
CA ALA A 211 -5.56 -17.35 -18.50
C ALA A 211 -6.47 -17.73 -17.30
N ILE A 212 -6.00 -17.50 -16.08
CA ILE A 212 -6.78 -17.71 -14.86
C ILE A 212 -7.52 -16.46 -14.37
N THR A 213 -7.24 -15.31 -14.97
CA THR A 213 -7.92 -14.04 -14.69
C THR A 213 -9.27 -14.00 -15.43
N ARG A 214 -10.30 -13.39 -14.83
CA ARG A 214 -11.63 -13.23 -15.47
C ARG A 214 -11.77 -11.89 -16.22
N SER A 215 -10.79 -11.01 -16.04
CA SER A 215 -10.64 -9.78 -16.81
C SER A 215 -9.98 -10.06 -18.17
N PRO A 216 -10.28 -9.29 -19.22
CA PRO A 216 -9.62 -9.44 -20.53
C PRO A 216 -8.15 -8.96 -20.55
N ARG A 217 -7.62 -8.44 -19.45
CA ARG A 217 -6.24 -7.95 -19.30
C ARG A 217 -5.72 -8.13 -17.88
N LEU A 218 -4.42 -8.09 -17.74
CA LEU A 218 -3.75 -7.97 -16.44
C LEU A 218 -3.98 -6.58 -15.84
N GLY A 219 -3.82 -6.48 -14.52
CA GLY A 219 -3.98 -5.24 -13.78
C GLY A 219 -2.95 -4.17 -14.15
N LYS A 220 -3.33 -2.91 -13.97
CA LYS A 220 -2.43 -1.75 -14.06
C LYS A 220 -2.36 -1.06 -12.69
N PRO A 221 -1.27 -0.34 -12.39
CA PRO A 221 -1.17 0.44 -11.14
C PRO A 221 -2.39 1.32 -10.86
N GLU A 222 -2.98 1.91 -11.91
CA GLU A 222 -4.15 2.79 -11.81
C GLU A 222 -5.41 2.07 -11.33
N ASP A 223 -5.56 0.76 -11.60
CA ASP A 223 -6.69 -0.03 -11.13
C ASP A 223 -6.67 -0.13 -9.60
N ILE A 224 -5.49 -0.37 -9.04
CA ILE A 224 -5.29 -0.44 -7.58
C ILE A 224 -5.42 0.95 -6.96
N ALA A 225 -4.81 1.96 -7.57
CA ALA A 225 -4.89 3.34 -7.12
C ALA A 225 -6.34 3.85 -7.04
N ALA A 226 -7.23 3.38 -7.94
CA ALA A 226 -8.65 3.71 -7.92
C ALA A 226 -9.34 3.16 -6.66
N ALA A 227 -9.11 1.89 -6.33
CA ALA A 227 -9.66 1.25 -5.15
C ALA A 227 -9.10 1.87 -3.86
N VAL A 228 -7.81 2.17 -3.82
CA VAL A 228 -7.17 2.85 -2.66
C VAL A 228 -7.76 4.23 -2.45
N ALA A 229 -7.89 5.05 -3.49
CA ALA A 229 -8.48 6.39 -3.39
C ALA A 229 -9.93 6.34 -2.89
N PHE A 230 -10.73 5.39 -3.37
CA PHE A 230 -12.08 5.13 -2.87
C PHE A 230 -12.06 4.76 -1.38
N LEU A 231 -11.24 3.80 -0.97
CA LEU A 231 -11.16 3.36 0.44
C LEU A 231 -10.63 4.46 1.37
N LEU A 232 -9.83 5.41 0.89
CA LEU A 232 -9.37 6.57 1.64
C LEU A 232 -10.41 7.69 1.69
N SER A 233 -11.38 7.73 0.78
CA SER A 233 -12.40 8.78 0.70
C SER A 233 -13.55 8.58 1.69
N ASP A 234 -14.38 9.62 1.83
CA ASP A 234 -15.60 9.57 2.64
C ASP A 234 -16.70 8.69 1.98
N ASP A 235 -16.62 8.39 0.69
CA ASP A 235 -17.51 7.44 0.01
C ASP A 235 -17.40 6.02 0.60
N ALA A 236 -16.28 5.68 1.25
CA ALA A 236 -16.07 4.41 1.92
C ALA A 236 -16.30 4.48 3.45
N ILE A 237 -17.05 5.47 3.94
CA ILE A 237 -17.20 5.70 5.40
C ILE A 237 -17.79 4.51 6.15
N TRP A 238 -18.60 3.68 5.49
CA TRP A 238 -19.21 2.48 6.09
C TRP A 238 -18.43 1.19 5.81
N ILE A 239 -17.23 1.28 5.21
CA ILE A 239 -16.35 0.16 4.91
C ILE A 239 -15.21 0.16 5.92
N ASN A 240 -15.18 -0.83 6.82
CA ASN A 240 -14.15 -0.98 7.84
C ASN A 240 -13.83 -2.45 8.10
N GLY A 241 -12.55 -2.79 8.24
CA GLY A 241 -12.10 -4.16 8.49
C GLY A 241 -12.12 -5.07 7.28
N GLN A 242 -12.23 -4.55 6.06
CA GLN A 242 -12.43 -5.32 4.83
C GLN A 242 -11.14 -5.46 4.00
N VAL A 243 -11.08 -6.56 3.26
CA VAL A 243 -10.06 -6.79 2.24
C VAL A 243 -10.75 -6.85 0.88
N LEU A 244 -10.48 -5.87 0.04
CA LEU A 244 -11.03 -5.78 -1.30
C LEU A 244 -10.08 -6.43 -2.30
N SER A 245 -10.48 -7.56 -2.91
CA SER A 245 -9.74 -8.13 -4.04
C SER A 245 -9.85 -7.21 -5.26
N VAL A 246 -8.69 -6.81 -5.80
CA VAL A 246 -8.56 -6.00 -7.02
C VAL A 246 -7.63 -6.76 -7.96
N ASP A 247 -8.11 -7.89 -8.45
CA ASP A 247 -7.30 -8.95 -9.05
C ASP A 247 -7.85 -9.47 -10.39
N GLY A 248 -8.82 -8.76 -10.95
CA GLY A 248 -9.46 -9.16 -12.21
C GLY A 248 -10.25 -10.46 -12.10
N GLY A 249 -10.69 -10.85 -10.88
CA GLY A 249 -11.49 -12.04 -10.64
C GLY A 249 -10.65 -13.33 -10.55
N VAL A 250 -9.39 -13.26 -10.20
CA VAL A 250 -8.56 -14.45 -9.91
C VAL A 250 -9.09 -15.15 -8.65
N THR A 251 -9.37 -14.37 -7.59
CA THR A 251 -9.98 -14.88 -6.37
C THR A 251 -11.47 -14.54 -6.34
N LEU A 252 -12.33 -15.53 -6.48
CA LEU A 252 -13.80 -15.41 -6.35
C LEU A 252 -14.21 -15.90 -4.95
N ARG A 253 -14.79 -15.01 -4.14
CA ARG A 253 -15.19 -15.27 -2.75
C ARG A 253 -16.54 -14.65 -2.46
#